data_d64d73c1ca953d3a3f750b390dfdd6c8
#
_entry.id   d64d73c1ca953d3a3f750b390dfdd6c8
#
_cell.length_a   1.000
_cell.length_b   1.000
_cell.length_c   1.000
_cell.angle_alpha   90.00
_cell.angle_beta   90.00
_cell.angle_gamma   90.00
#
_symmetry.space_group_name_H-M   'P 1'
#
loop_
_entity.id
_entity.type
_entity.pdbx_description
1 polymer ?
#
loop_
_entity_poly.entity_id
_entity_poly.type
_entity_poly.pdbx_seq_one_letter_code
_entity_poly.pdbx_strand_id
1 'polypeptide(L)'
;ITRRPVTVTANSYQKTFGEADPTFTAKVEGTLGNDKVDYKLSREKGENVGTYTITPTGDEKQGNYKVTYKPGSLTIVAAQRTTELSVTSYSGVYDAKKHTIEVNGTVAGDKVEYSYDGGKTWVTDLKEYKNVTKGSVAIQVKVTNTNYTPEETILNGTVTITPFPLVVKADDKSKVYGSDDPEFTATETSGVEGKAKPDKQEITYDLSR
;
A
#
# COMPACT_ATOMS: atom_id res chain seq x y z
N ILE A 1 64.84 13.20 0.92
CA ILE A 1 63.65 13.70 0.16
C ILE A 1 62.44 13.01 0.74
N THR A 2 61.46 13.80 1.15
CA THR A 2 60.17 13.30 1.65
C THR A 2 59.10 13.28 0.54
N ARG A 3 58.11 12.36 0.64
CA ARG A 3 57.02 12.30 -0.32
C ARG A 3 56.14 13.54 -0.22
N ARG A 4 55.74 14.07 -1.38
CA ARG A 4 54.81 15.21 -1.45
C ARG A 4 53.38 14.78 -1.10
N PRO A 5 52.72 15.53 -0.21
CA PRO A 5 51.32 15.20 0.13
C PRO A 5 50.37 15.48 -1.05
N VAL A 6 49.48 14.51 -1.30
CA VAL A 6 48.37 14.60 -2.27
C VAL A 6 47.10 14.22 -1.55
N THR A 7 46.04 14.92 -1.85
CA THR A 7 44.69 14.58 -1.33
C THR A 7 43.76 14.21 -2.50
N VAL A 8 43.11 13.06 -2.40
CA VAL A 8 42.04 12.61 -3.29
C VAL A 8 40.73 12.74 -2.53
N THR A 9 39.85 13.66 -2.95
CA THR A 9 38.57 13.91 -2.32
C THR A 9 37.46 13.47 -3.28
N ALA A 10 36.63 12.49 -2.91
CA ALA A 10 35.48 12.11 -3.69
C ALA A 10 34.46 13.26 -3.75
N ASN A 11 33.90 13.51 -4.94
CA ASN A 11 32.87 14.50 -5.10
C ASN A 11 31.55 13.98 -4.52
N SER A 12 30.69 14.92 -4.08
CA SER A 12 29.33 14.60 -3.62
C SER A 12 28.32 14.82 -4.73
N TYR A 13 27.27 13.99 -4.71
CA TYR A 13 26.23 13.93 -5.74
C TYR A 13 24.86 13.83 -5.12
N GLN A 14 23.87 14.11 -5.95
CA GLN A 14 22.46 13.90 -5.64
C GLN A 14 21.78 13.20 -6.81
N LYS A 15 20.86 12.27 -6.52
CA LYS A 15 19.92 11.67 -7.51
C LYS A 15 18.54 11.55 -6.89
N THR A 16 17.54 11.37 -7.73
CA THR A 16 16.18 11.02 -7.32
C THR A 16 16.05 9.50 -7.13
N PHE A 17 15.22 9.06 -6.21
CA PHE A 17 14.90 7.64 -6.05
C PHE A 17 14.48 7.01 -7.38
N GLY A 18 15.05 5.84 -7.69
CA GLY A 18 14.81 5.12 -8.94
C GLY A 18 15.70 5.51 -10.11
N GLU A 19 16.45 6.62 -10.02
CA GLU A 19 17.44 6.97 -11.03
C GLU A 19 18.74 6.14 -10.88
N ALA A 20 19.47 6.00 -11.98
CA ALA A 20 20.79 5.38 -11.96
C ALA A 20 21.81 6.26 -11.24
N ASP A 21 22.85 5.63 -10.69
CA ASP A 21 23.95 6.36 -10.09
C ASP A 21 24.69 7.22 -11.14
N PRO A 22 25.06 8.46 -10.81
CA PRO A 22 25.95 9.24 -11.65
C PRO A 22 27.35 8.63 -11.69
N THR A 23 28.12 8.93 -12.70
CA THR A 23 29.53 8.58 -12.73
C THR A 23 30.29 9.33 -11.63
N PHE A 24 30.83 8.60 -10.66
CA PHE A 24 31.58 9.20 -9.57
C PHE A 24 32.95 9.67 -10.03
N THR A 25 33.34 10.83 -9.53
CA THR A 25 34.69 11.42 -9.75
C THR A 25 35.26 11.91 -8.43
N ALA A 26 36.58 12.20 -8.43
CA ALA A 26 37.23 12.80 -7.29
C ALA A 26 38.10 13.99 -7.73
N LYS A 27 38.26 14.95 -6.83
CA LYS A 27 39.23 16.03 -6.96
C LYS A 27 40.58 15.55 -6.42
N VAL A 28 41.63 15.70 -7.21
CA VAL A 28 43.02 15.39 -6.81
C VAL A 28 43.78 16.71 -6.66
N GLU A 29 44.38 16.92 -5.50
CA GLU A 29 45.12 18.13 -5.19
C GLU A 29 46.54 17.78 -4.65
N GLY A 30 47.55 18.51 -5.11
CA GLY A 30 48.92 18.39 -4.62
C GLY A 30 49.89 17.69 -5.58
N THR A 31 49.45 17.17 -6.73
CA THR A 31 50.34 16.64 -7.78
C THR A 31 51.11 17.75 -8.48
N LEU A 32 52.22 17.41 -9.10
CA LEU A 32 53.06 18.33 -9.89
C LEU A 32 52.84 18.09 -11.38
N GLY A 33 52.71 19.16 -12.14
CA GLY A 33 52.57 19.10 -13.59
C GLY A 33 51.38 18.21 -14.03
N ASN A 34 51.69 17.21 -14.84
CA ASN A 34 50.71 16.24 -15.35
C ASN A 34 50.71 14.89 -14.58
N ASP A 35 51.38 14.84 -13.41
CA ASP A 35 51.46 13.62 -12.63
C ASP A 35 50.07 13.18 -12.16
N LYS A 36 49.84 11.87 -12.15
CA LYS A 36 48.57 11.26 -11.72
C LYS A 36 48.83 10.32 -10.55
N VAL A 37 47.81 10.16 -9.71
CA VAL A 37 47.75 9.13 -8.68
C VAL A 37 46.56 8.20 -8.99
N ASP A 38 46.76 6.93 -8.69
CA ASP A 38 45.74 5.92 -8.93
C ASP A 38 44.80 5.82 -7.72
N TYR A 39 43.50 5.73 -8.00
CA TYR A 39 42.45 5.52 -7.00
C TYR A 39 41.24 4.85 -7.60
N LYS A 40 40.43 4.22 -6.75
CA LYS A 40 39.12 3.68 -7.09
C LYS A 40 38.09 4.36 -6.24
N LEU A 41 36.87 4.50 -6.77
CA LEU A 41 35.71 5.01 -6.04
C LEU A 41 34.68 3.88 -5.88
N SER A 42 34.19 3.73 -4.68
CA SER A 42 33.04 2.86 -4.36
C SER A 42 32.07 3.62 -3.50
N ARG A 43 30.79 3.27 -3.59
CA ARG A 43 29.81 3.82 -2.67
C ARG A 43 29.19 2.75 -1.76
N GLU A 44 28.72 3.17 -0.61
CA GLU A 44 27.88 2.38 0.27
C GLU A 44 26.64 1.87 -0.44
N LYS A 45 26.21 0.63 -0.17
CA LYS A 45 25.04 0.00 -0.79
C LYS A 45 23.76 0.59 -0.21
N GLY A 46 22.77 0.78 -1.07
CA GLY A 46 21.42 1.24 -0.71
C GLY A 46 20.82 2.06 -1.85
N GLU A 47 19.48 1.98 -2.01
CA GLU A 47 18.75 2.71 -3.05
C GLU A 47 17.60 3.53 -2.48
N ASN A 48 17.29 3.42 -1.18
CA ASN A 48 16.25 4.21 -0.55
C ASN A 48 16.71 5.67 -0.33
N VAL A 49 15.77 6.55 -0.10
CA VAL A 49 16.04 7.93 0.32
C VAL A 49 16.98 7.93 1.51
N GLY A 50 18.07 8.70 1.38
CA GLY A 50 19.14 8.75 2.39
C GLY A 50 20.45 9.27 1.83
N THR A 51 21.50 9.26 2.66
CA THR A 51 22.85 9.66 2.28
C THR A 51 23.79 8.48 2.39
N TYR A 52 24.54 8.22 1.32
CA TYR A 52 25.46 7.10 1.17
C TYR A 52 26.86 7.60 0.95
N THR A 53 27.84 7.03 1.66
CA THR A 53 29.23 7.45 1.57
C THR A 53 29.84 7.00 0.24
N ILE A 54 30.57 7.90 -0.45
CA ILE A 54 31.45 7.59 -1.59
C ILE A 54 32.88 7.56 -1.06
N THR A 55 33.52 6.40 -1.11
CA THR A 55 34.84 6.18 -0.54
C THR A 55 35.90 6.04 -1.64
N PRO A 56 36.86 6.94 -1.71
CA PRO A 56 38.05 6.74 -2.53
C PRO A 56 39.05 5.80 -1.83
N THR A 57 39.62 4.89 -2.57
CA THR A 57 40.62 3.92 -2.08
C THR A 57 41.81 3.79 -3.05
N GLY A 58 42.97 3.47 -2.53
CA GLY A 58 44.20 3.27 -3.28
C GLY A 58 45.41 3.17 -2.34
N ASP A 59 46.58 3.05 -2.91
CA ASP A 59 47.82 2.99 -2.12
C ASP A 59 48.15 4.37 -1.50
N GLU A 60 48.52 4.38 -0.21
CA GLU A 60 48.98 5.61 0.47
C GLU A 60 50.29 6.15 -0.11
N LYS A 61 51.16 5.27 -0.64
CA LYS A 61 52.47 5.64 -1.19
C LYS A 61 52.51 5.35 -2.68
N GLN A 62 52.48 6.38 -3.48
CA GLN A 62 52.52 6.28 -4.95
C GLN A 62 53.68 7.13 -5.51
N GLY A 63 54.74 6.47 -5.92
CA GLY A 63 55.94 7.14 -6.39
C GLY A 63 56.48 8.17 -5.38
N ASN A 64 56.55 9.42 -5.77
CA ASN A 64 57.01 10.54 -4.95
C ASN A 64 55.90 11.17 -4.09
N TYR A 65 54.71 10.58 -4.06
CA TYR A 65 53.52 11.11 -3.37
C TYR A 65 53.14 10.28 -2.15
N LYS A 66 52.61 10.98 -1.11
CA LYS A 66 51.86 10.43 0.00
C LYS A 66 50.42 10.83 -0.19
N VAL A 67 49.53 9.86 -0.49
CA VAL A 67 48.16 10.09 -0.85
C VAL A 67 47.26 9.94 0.39
N THR A 68 46.36 10.88 0.59
CA THR A 68 45.29 10.86 1.60
C THR A 68 43.97 10.86 0.90
N TYR A 69 43.03 10.00 1.35
CA TYR A 69 41.73 9.82 0.77
C TYR A 69 40.65 10.45 1.65
N LYS A 70 39.73 11.26 1.06
CA LYS A 70 38.62 11.89 1.74
C LYS A 70 37.31 11.46 1.08
N PRO A 71 36.33 11.00 1.86
CA PRO A 71 35.03 10.58 1.31
C PRO A 71 34.23 11.76 0.79
N GLY A 72 33.29 11.44 -0.13
CA GLY A 72 32.18 12.26 -0.55
C GLY A 72 30.86 11.58 -0.17
N SER A 73 29.76 12.04 -0.73
CA SER A 73 28.44 11.47 -0.47
C SER A 73 27.57 11.42 -1.72
N LEU A 74 26.66 10.43 -1.78
CA LEU A 74 25.52 10.39 -2.67
C LEU A 74 24.27 10.59 -1.83
N THR A 75 23.52 11.65 -2.09
CA THR A 75 22.20 11.86 -1.47
C THR A 75 21.10 11.40 -2.43
N ILE A 76 20.28 10.45 -2.00
CA ILE A 76 19.08 10.02 -2.73
C ILE A 76 17.89 10.77 -2.14
N VAL A 77 17.20 11.55 -2.97
CA VAL A 77 16.00 12.29 -2.59
C VAL A 77 14.73 11.59 -3.07
N ALA A 78 13.58 11.85 -2.43
CA ALA A 78 12.32 11.24 -2.80
C ALA A 78 11.90 11.61 -4.24
N ALA A 79 11.34 10.62 -4.94
CA ALA A 79 10.71 10.83 -6.23
C ALA A 79 9.28 11.33 -6.08
N GLN A 80 8.74 12.01 -7.08
CA GLN A 80 7.31 12.29 -7.16
C GLN A 80 6.56 10.98 -7.46
N ARG A 81 5.50 10.71 -6.70
CA ARG A 81 4.61 9.59 -7.01
C ARG A 81 3.83 9.91 -8.29
N THR A 82 3.96 9.07 -9.30
CA THR A 82 3.26 9.22 -10.59
C THR A 82 2.01 8.35 -10.66
N THR A 83 1.92 7.28 -9.86
CA THR A 83 0.75 6.42 -9.78
C THR A 83 -0.24 7.00 -8.78
N GLU A 84 -1.46 7.30 -9.23
CA GLU A 84 -2.52 7.81 -8.37
C GLU A 84 -3.03 6.72 -7.42
N LEU A 85 -3.06 7.03 -6.14
CA LEU A 85 -3.63 6.18 -5.10
C LEU A 85 -5.13 6.39 -5.03
N SER A 86 -5.91 5.32 -5.01
CA SER A 86 -7.36 5.38 -4.86
C SER A 86 -7.92 4.20 -4.06
N VAL A 87 -9.14 4.36 -3.54
CA VAL A 87 -9.88 3.32 -2.84
C VAL A 87 -11.21 3.10 -3.54
N THR A 88 -11.45 1.86 -3.95
CA THR A 88 -12.77 1.43 -4.44
C THR A 88 -13.61 0.96 -3.27
N SER A 89 -14.71 1.63 -3.01
CA SER A 89 -15.70 1.26 -1.98
C SER A 89 -16.58 0.11 -2.47
N TYR A 90 -17.12 -0.68 -1.54
CA TYR A 90 -18.12 -1.69 -1.84
C TYR A 90 -19.52 -1.26 -1.39
N SER A 91 -20.51 -1.45 -2.25
CA SER A 91 -21.94 -1.34 -1.90
C SER A 91 -22.73 -2.40 -2.65
N GLY A 92 -23.47 -3.21 -1.90
CA GLY A 92 -24.25 -4.29 -2.48
C GLY A 92 -25.32 -4.85 -1.55
N VAL A 93 -26.17 -5.70 -2.11
CA VAL A 93 -27.17 -6.48 -1.37
C VAL A 93 -26.46 -7.74 -0.83
N TYR A 94 -26.86 -8.18 0.35
CA TYR A 94 -26.35 -9.41 0.96
C TYR A 94 -26.36 -10.60 -0.01
N ASP A 95 -25.23 -11.24 -0.19
CA ASP A 95 -25.01 -12.37 -1.12
C ASP A 95 -24.28 -13.55 -0.47
N ALA A 96 -24.17 -13.56 0.85
CA ALA A 96 -23.44 -14.54 1.67
C ALA A 96 -21.92 -14.61 1.42
N LYS A 97 -21.35 -13.68 0.66
CA LYS A 97 -19.91 -13.57 0.41
C LYS A 97 -19.29 -12.50 1.29
N LYS A 98 -17.96 -12.54 1.37
CA LYS A 98 -17.17 -11.52 2.05
C LYS A 98 -16.83 -10.40 1.08
N HIS A 99 -16.95 -9.17 1.56
CA HIS A 99 -16.67 -7.95 0.81
C HIS A 99 -15.79 -7.00 1.63
N THR A 100 -14.99 -6.22 0.94
CA THR A 100 -14.16 -5.18 1.53
C THR A 100 -13.92 -4.06 0.52
N ILE A 101 -13.12 -3.07 0.88
CA ILE A 101 -12.60 -2.06 -0.04
C ILE A 101 -11.44 -2.63 -0.86
N GLU A 102 -11.11 -1.98 -1.97
CA GLU A 102 -9.92 -2.27 -2.77
C GLU A 102 -9.02 -1.02 -2.81
N VAL A 103 -7.73 -1.19 -2.54
CA VAL A 103 -6.73 -0.11 -2.61
C VAL A 103 -5.96 -0.24 -3.91
N ASN A 104 -5.99 0.79 -4.73
CA ASN A 104 -5.39 0.81 -6.05
C ASN A 104 -4.21 1.79 -6.11
N GLY A 105 -3.28 1.57 -7.06
CA GLY A 105 -2.16 2.47 -7.30
C GLY A 105 -0.98 2.31 -6.35
N THR A 106 -0.96 1.26 -5.52
CA THR A 106 0.19 0.95 -4.67
C THR A 106 1.38 0.47 -5.50
N VAL A 107 2.58 0.76 -5.03
CA VAL A 107 3.85 0.35 -5.63
C VAL A 107 4.71 -0.42 -4.61
N ALA A 108 5.76 -1.06 -5.09
CA ALA A 108 6.69 -1.79 -4.20
C ALA A 108 7.26 -0.86 -3.11
N GLY A 109 7.26 -1.36 -1.87
CA GLY A 109 7.73 -0.62 -0.70
C GLY A 109 6.67 0.24 -0.02
N ASP A 110 5.44 0.33 -0.56
CA ASP A 110 4.33 0.98 0.14
C ASP A 110 3.92 0.16 1.37
N LYS A 111 3.80 0.84 2.51
CA LYS A 111 3.15 0.34 3.71
C LYS A 111 1.71 0.79 3.70
N VAL A 112 0.78 -0.15 3.73
CA VAL A 112 -0.67 0.11 3.77
C VAL A 112 -1.21 -0.24 5.15
N GLU A 113 -1.91 0.69 5.76
CA GLU A 113 -2.55 0.53 7.07
C GLU A 113 -4.00 1.01 6.99
N TYR A 114 -4.87 0.40 7.80
CA TYR A 114 -6.31 0.66 7.83
C TYR A 114 -6.74 1.16 9.19
N SER A 115 -7.69 2.09 9.21
CA SER A 115 -8.33 2.57 10.43
C SER A 115 -9.85 2.42 10.32
N TYR A 116 -10.46 1.95 11.40
CA TYR A 116 -11.90 1.73 11.54
C TYR A 116 -12.54 2.63 12.59
N ASP A 117 -11.75 3.56 13.15
CA ASP A 117 -12.11 4.47 14.24
C ASP A 117 -11.83 5.95 13.96
N GLY A 118 -11.74 6.28 12.66
CA GLY A 118 -11.50 7.66 12.21
C GLY A 118 -10.04 8.13 12.38
N GLY A 119 -9.09 7.21 12.19
CA GLY A 119 -7.66 7.54 12.19
C GLY A 119 -7.00 7.51 13.58
N LYS A 120 -7.70 7.05 14.61
CA LYS A 120 -7.15 6.96 15.97
C LYS A 120 -6.20 5.78 16.14
N THR A 121 -6.54 4.63 15.55
CA THR A 121 -5.70 3.44 15.52
C THR A 121 -5.52 2.93 14.10
N TRP A 122 -4.34 2.35 13.82
CA TRP A 122 -3.98 1.84 12.51
C TRP A 122 -3.51 0.39 12.61
N VAL A 123 -4.00 -0.45 11.71
CA VAL A 123 -3.69 -1.88 11.62
C VAL A 123 -3.37 -2.27 10.19
N THR A 124 -2.58 -3.34 10.01
CA THR A 124 -2.23 -3.84 8.67
C THR A 124 -3.30 -4.77 8.10
N ASP A 125 -4.15 -5.35 8.94
CA ASP A 125 -5.16 -6.31 8.52
C ASP A 125 -6.42 -5.62 8.02
N LEU A 126 -6.76 -5.85 6.76
CA LEU A 126 -7.99 -5.38 6.15
C LEU A 126 -9.15 -6.29 6.54
N LYS A 127 -10.17 -5.71 7.19
CA LYS A 127 -11.38 -6.44 7.58
C LYS A 127 -12.27 -6.74 6.39
N GLU A 128 -12.84 -7.93 6.40
CA GLU A 128 -13.87 -8.38 5.47
C GLU A 128 -15.23 -8.42 6.16
N TYR A 129 -16.26 -8.03 5.44
CA TYR A 129 -17.63 -7.97 5.91
C TYR A 129 -18.49 -8.95 5.10
N LYS A 130 -19.17 -9.86 5.81
CA LYS A 130 -20.08 -10.84 5.18
C LYS A 130 -21.55 -10.50 5.43
N ASN A 131 -21.86 -10.01 6.63
CA ASN A 131 -23.23 -9.76 7.04
C ASN A 131 -23.66 -8.33 6.70
N VAL A 132 -24.98 -8.11 6.71
CA VAL A 132 -25.58 -6.78 6.57
C VAL A 132 -24.94 -5.80 7.55
N THR A 133 -24.52 -4.65 7.04
CA THR A 133 -23.89 -3.60 7.82
C THR A 133 -24.96 -2.63 8.38
N LYS A 134 -24.68 -2.06 9.55
CA LYS A 134 -25.52 -0.99 10.09
C LYS A 134 -25.16 0.34 9.41
N GLY A 135 -25.68 0.55 8.19
CA GLY A 135 -25.29 1.67 7.35
C GLY A 135 -23.94 1.45 6.69
N SER A 136 -23.31 2.52 6.28
CA SER A 136 -21.98 2.52 5.63
C SER A 136 -20.89 2.42 6.68
N VAL A 137 -20.02 1.42 6.57
CA VAL A 137 -18.84 1.27 7.44
C VAL A 137 -17.69 2.05 6.80
N ALA A 138 -17.26 3.10 7.46
CA ALA A 138 -16.13 3.92 7.00
C ALA A 138 -14.80 3.23 7.32
N ILE A 139 -13.88 3.24 6.36
CA ILE A 139 -12.53 2.71 6.46
C ILE A 139 -11.58 3.78 5.92
N GLN A 140 -10.61 4.21 6.75
CA GLN A 140 -9.51 5.02 6.27
C GLN A 140 -8.32 4.13 5.90
N VAL A 141 -7.65 4.49 4.83
CA VAL A 141 -6.46 3.81 4.33
C VAL A 141 -5.31 4.79 4.36
N LYS A 142 -4.24 4.43 5.04
CA LYS A 142 -2.99 5.19 5.06
C LYS A 142 -1.94 4.44 4.25
N VAL A 143 -1.42 5.08 3.24
CA VAL A 143 -0.30 4.56 2.43
C VAL A 143 0.92 5.41 2.69
N THR A 144 2.03 4.79 3.14
CA THR A 144 3.29 5.48 3.43
C THR A 144 4.44 4.87 2.64
N ASN A 145 5.33 5.73 2.12
CA ASN A 145 6.57 5.32 1.46
C ASN A 145 7.55 6.49 1.45
N THR A 146 8.62 6.39 2.23
CA THR A 146 9.65 7.44 2.37
C THR A 146 10.38 7.75 1.07
N ASN A 147 10.31 6.85 0.07
CA ASN A 147 10.95 7.04 -1.22
C ASN A 147 10.15 7.93 -2.19
N TYR A 148 8.93 8.36 -1.79
CA TYR A 148 8.06 9.17 -2.62
C TYR A 148 7.57 10.43 -1.92
N THR A 149 7.17 11.42 -2.73
CA THR A 149 6.48 12.63 -2.28
C THR A 149 5.07 12.64 -2.91
N PRO A 150 4.00 12.80 -2.10
CA PRO A 150 4.01 12.84 -0.63
C PRO A 150 4.40 11.49 -0.01
N GLU A 151 5.07 11.53 1.14
CA GLU A 151 5.48 10.34 1.88
C GLU A 151 4.28 9.56 2.44
N GLU A 152 3.25 10.28 2.86
CA GLU A 152 2.00 9.73 3.41
C GLU A 152 0.79 10.24 2.62
N THR A 153 -0.14 9.34 2.35
CA THR A 153 -1.45 9.66 1.77
C THR A 153 -2.55 8.93 2.54
N ILE A 154 -3.59 9.68 2.93
CA ILE A 154 -4.78 9.12 3.59
C ILE A 154 -5.95 9.16 2.61
N LEU A 155 -6.58 8.00 2.42
CA LEU A 155 -7.73 7.78 1.55
C LEU A 155 -8.92 7.30 2.37
N ASN A 156 -10.12 7.46 1.85
CA ASN A 156 -11.35 7.03 2.51
C ASN A 156 -12.11 6.05 1.59
N GLY A 157 -12.59 4.96 2.19
CA GLY A 157 -13.45 4.00 1.53
C GLY A 157 -14.59 3.60 2.45
N THR A 158 -15.59 2.92 1.89
CA THR A 158 -16.75 2.43 2.66
C THR A 158 -17.14 1.03 2.21
N VAL A 159 -17.71 0.27 3.15
CA VAL A 159 -18.39 -0.99 2.85
C VAL A 159 -19.84 -0.88 3.30
N THR A 160 -20.77 -1.15 2.39
CA THR A 160 -22.22 -1.16 2.67
C THR A 160 -22.82 -2.45 2.13
N ILE A 161 -23.41 -3.25 3.02
CA ILE A 161 -24.16 -4.46 2.67
C ILE A 161 -25.58 -4.26 3.17
N THR A 162 -26.53 -4.17 2.24
CA THR A 162 -27.96 -4.01 2.53
C THR A 162 -28.65 -5.38 2.67
N PRO A 163 -29.79 -5.47 3.37
CA PRO A 163 -30.54 -6.71 3.47
C PRO A 163 -30.94 -7.26 2.11
N PHE A 164 -30.90 -8.58 1.96
CA PHE A 164 -31.45 -9.24 0.79
C PHE A 164 -32.99 -9.25 0.94
N PRO A 165 -33.75 -8.63 0.01
CA PRO A 165 -35.21 -8.60 0.12
C PRO A 165 -35.79 -9.98 -0.15
N LEU A 166 -36.72 -10.38 0.69
CA LEU A 166 -37.56 -11.59 0.55
C LEU A 166 -39.02 -11.23 0.52
N VAL A 167 -39.80 -12.00 -0.23
CA VAL A 167 -41.23 -11.93 -0.26
C VAL A 167 -41.80 -13.23 0.31
N VAL A 168 -42.63 -13.14 1.35
CA VAL A 168 -43.34 -14.27 1.92
C VAL A 168 -44.81 -14.12 1.53
N LYS A 169 -45.35 -15.10 0.79
CA LYS A 169 -46.73 -15.10 0.37
C LYS A 169 -47.43 -16.31 0.99
N ALA A 170 -48.51 -16.06 1.72
CA ALA A 170 -49.39 -17.13 2.21
C ALA A 170 -49.98 -17.92 1.04
N ASP A 171 -49.95 -19.23 1.17
CA ASP A 171 -50.54 -20.12 0.14
C ASP A 171 -52.04 -20.18 0.27
N ASP A 172 -52.76 -20.20 -0.86
CA ASP A 172 -54.19 -20.33 -0.89
C ASP A 172 -54.63 -21.71 -0.38
N LYS A 173 -55.56 -21.75 0.56
CA LYS A 173 -56.11 -22.97 1.14
C LYS A 173 -57.62 -22.99 1.00
N SER A 174 -58.17 -24.17 0.92
CA SER A 174 -59.62 -24.38 0.89
C SER A 174 -60.02 -25.49 1.86
N LYS A 175 -61.26 -25.44 2.36
CA LYS A 175 -61.82 -26.48 3.20
C LYS A 175 -63.31 -26.67 2.90
N VAL A 176 -63.87 -27.81 3.28
CA VAL A 176 -65.29 -28.07 3.24
C VAL A 176 -65.93 -27.43 4.47
N TYR A 177 -67.13 -26.92 4.31
CA TYR A 177 -67.95 -26.36 5.42
C TYR A 177 -68.02 -27.37 6.57
N GLY A 178 -67.76 -26.92 7.78
CA GLY A 178 -67.79 -27.74 9.00
C GLY A 178 -66.50 -28.54 9.31
N SER A 179 -65.49 -28.56 8.42
CA SER A 179 -64.16 -29.15 8.69
C SER A 179 -63.27 -28.18 9.44
N ASP A 180 -62.25 -28.73 10.11
CA ASP A 180 -61.15 -27.93 10.70
C ASP A 180 -60.40 -27.15 9.65
N ASP A 181 -59.71 -26.09 10.06
CA ASP A 181 -58.86 -25.33 9.17
C ASP A 181 -57.63 -26.17 8.78
N PRO A 182 -57.21 -26.15 7.50
CA PRO A 182 -55.97 -26.80 7.08
C PRO A 182 -54.77 -26.07 7.69
N GLU A 183 -53.64 -26.77 7.77
CA GLU A 183 -52.40 -26.13 8.12
C GLU A 183 -52.09 -25.00 7.11
N PHE A 184 -51.83 -23.82 7.64
CA PHE A 184 -51.43 -22.67 6.80
C PHE A 184 -49.97 -22.77 6.45
N THR A 185 -49.65 -22.54 5.19
CA THR A 185 -48.30 -22.55 4.66
C THR A 185 -48.01 -21.25 3.90
N ALA A 186 -46.76 -20.93 3.71
CA ALA A 186 -46.36 -19.80 2.89
C ALA A 186 -45.14 -20.18 2.01
N THR A 187 -45.07 -19.51 0.89
CA THR A 187 -43.95 -19.65 -0.05
C THR A 187 -43.06 -18.43 0.06
N GLU A 188 -41.77 -18.67 0.29
CA GLU A 188 -40.69 -17.65 0.26
C GLU A 188 -40.18 -17.49 -1.17
N THR A 189 -40.10 -16.26 -1.66
CA THR A 189 -39.52 -15.92 -2.94
C THR A 189 -38.51 -14.80 -2.80
N SER A 190 -37.54 -14.79 -3.68
CA SER A 190 -36.57 -13.67 -3.77
C SER A 190 -37.32 -12.39 -4.17
N GLY A 191 -37.05 -11.29 -3.45
CA GLY A 191 -37.47 -9.94 -3.85
C GLY A 191 -36.54 -9.29 -4.86
N VAL A 192 -35.50 -10.00 -5.35
CA VAL A 192 -34.55 -9.55 -6.37
C VAL A 192 -34.76 -10.41 -7.61
N GLU A 193 -35.15 -9.78 -8.70
CA GLU A 193 -35.35 -10.47 -9.98
C GLU A 193 -34.09 -11.24 -10.42
N GLY A 194 -34.28 -12.50 -10.84
CA GLY A 194 -33.21 -13.37 -11.33
C GLY A 194 -32.20 -13.85 -10.27
N LYS A 195 -32.43 -13.58 -8.98
CA LYS A 195 -31.55 -14.04 -7.89
C LYS A 195 -32.29 -14.96 -6.93
N ALA A 196 -31.66 -16.08 -6.58
CA ALA A 196 -32.12 -16.93 -5.48
C ALA A 196 -31.66 -16.36 -4.13
N LYS A 197 -32.33 -16.77 -3.04
CA LYS A 197 -31.89 -16.51 -1.65
C LYS A 197 -30.42 -16.96 -1.50
N PRO A 198 -29.51 -16.10 -1.00
CA PRO A 198 -28.05 -16.35 -1.07
C PRO A 198 -27.58 -17.43 -0.09
N ASP A 199 -28.34 -17.77 0.93
CA ASP A 199 -28.05 -18.80 1.90
C ASP A 199 -29.32 -19.56 2.32
N LYS A 200 -29.15 -20.54 3.23
CA LYS A 200 -30.25 -21.36 3.78
C LYS A 200 -30.75 -20.80 5.11
N GLN A 201 -30.53 -19.54 5.40
CA GLN A 201 -31.05 -18.95 6.65
C GLN A 201 -32.58 -19.04 6.68
N GLU A 202 -33.12 -19.69 7.72
CA GLU A 202 -34.57 -19.76 7.95
C GLU A 202 -35.04 -18.40 8.45
N ILE A 203 -36.20 -17.99 7.98
CA ILE A 203 -36.93 -16.86 8.51
C ILE A 203 -38.19 -17.37 9.24
N THR A 204 -38.52 -16.72 10.33
CA THR A 204 -39.71 -17.04 11.11
C THR A 204 -40.81 -16.05 10.78
N TYR A 205 -42.04 -16.56 10.59
CA TYR A 205 -43.24 -15.78 10.38
C TYR A 205 -44.44 -16.53 10.97
N ASP A 206 -45.44 -15.78 11.40
CA ASP A 206 -46.70 -16.34 11.89
C ASP A 206 -47.78 -16.22 10.82
N LEU A 207 -48.53 -17.28 10.66
CA LEU A 207 -49.69 -17.32 9.77
C LEU A 207 -50.97 -17.43 10.62
N SER A 208 -51.89 -16.51 10.42
CA SER A 208 -53.19 -16.48 11.10
C SER A 208 -54.30 -16.14 10.11
N ARG A 209 -55.51 -16.55 10.48
CA ARG A 209 -56.74 -16.23 9.77
C ARG A 209 -57.59 -15.22 10.56
#